data_84fa8b736442355f764abc47c7174430
#
_entry.id   84fa8b736442355f764abc47c7174430
#
_cell.length_a   1.000
_cell.length_b   1.000
_cell.length_c   1.000
_cell.angle_alpha   90.00
_cell.angle_beta   90.00
_cell.angle_gamma   90.00
#
_symmetry.space_group_name_H-M   'P 1'
#
loop_
_entity.id
_entity.type
_entity.pdbx_description
1 polymer ?
#
loop_
_entity_poly.entity_id
_entity_poly.type
_entity_poly.pdbx_seq_one_letter_code
_entity_poly.pdbx_strand_id
1 'polypeptide(L)'
;RAAALGVELVELEELMSRSDFVTIHLPKTPETAGMFDKELLAKAKKGQILINAARGGLVDEEALAESIEQGHHRGAGFDVFATEPCTDSPLFKLPQVTVSPHLGASTVEAQDRAGTDVAASVLKALAGEFVPDAVNVSGGAVGEEVAGWLDLARKLGLTAGRLLGQAPVAVEVEACGELSTEDVEVLGLSAVRGLFSGVTSEPVTFVNA
;
A
#
# COMPACT_ATOMS: atom_id res chain seq x y z
N ARG A 1 3.46 12.04 -9.24
CA ARG A 1 3.30 12.53 -7.84
C ARG A 1 4.63 12.96 -7.24
N ALA A 2 5.71 12.13 -7.31
CA ALA A 2 7.04 12.48 -6.78
C ALA A 2 7.59 13.80 -7.39
N ALA A 3 7.54 13.94 -8.71
CA ALA A 3 8.00 15.15 -9.40
C ALA A 3 7.25 16.42 -8.96
N ALA A 4 5.95 16.34 -8.68
CA ALA A 4 5.15 17.46 -8.20
C ALA A 4 5.54 17.90 -6.77
N LEU A 5 6.17 17.00 -6.00
CA LEU A 5 6.68 17.26 -4.65
C LEU A 5 8.17 17.64 -4.64
N GLY A 6 8.82 17.70 -5.81
CA GLY A 6 10.25 17.94 -5.93
C GLY A 6 11.11 16.78 -5.40
N VAL A 7 10.56 15.56 -5.35
CA VAL A 7 11.27 14.37 -4.89
C VAL A 7 11.95 13.69 -6.06
N GLU A 8 13.23 13.41 -5.91
CA GLU A 8 14.03 12.63 -6.86
C GLU A 8 13.77 11.13 -6.64
N LEU A 9 13.46 10.39 -7.70
CA LEU A 9 13.37 8.93 -7.68
C LEU A 9 14.69 8.37 -8.18
N VAL A 10 15.28 7.47 -7.40
CA VAL A 10 16.57 6.83 -7.70
C VAL A 10 16.48 5.34 -7.42
N GLU A 11 17.43 4.56 -7.95
CA GLU A 11 17.56 3.14 -7.63
C GLU A 11 17.96 2.93 -6.16
N LEU A 12 17.62 1.77 -5.59
CA LEU A 12 17.80 1.49 -4.16
C LEU A 12 19.28 1.59 -3.73
N GLU A 13 20.21 1.09 -4.52
CA GLU A 13 21.64 1.17 -4.19
C GLU A 13 22.15 2.63 -4.19
N GLU A 14 21.66 3.43 -5.13
CA GLU A 14 21.98 4.85 -5.17
C GLU A 14 21.40 5.58 -3.95
N LEU A 15 20.15 5.26 -3.57
CA LEU A 15 19.54 5.78 -2.35
C LEU A 15 20.40 5.49 -1.12
N MET A 16 20.84 4.23 -0.95
CA MET A 16 21.66 3.80 0.17
C MET A 16 23.00 4.54 0.21
N SER A 17 23.65 4.71 -0.93
CA SER A 17 24.98 5.34 -1.01
C SER A 17 24.97 6.86 -0.83
N ARG A 18 23.86 7.53 -1.09
CA ARG A 18 23.73 9.00 -1.05
C ARG A 18 23.11 9.52 0.25
N SER A 19 22.24 8.75 0.88
CA SER A 19 21.40 9.22 1.98
C SER A 19 22.07 9.16 3.34
N ASP A 20 21.90 10.18 4.15
CA ASP A 20 22.33 10.20 5.56
C ASP A 20 21.30 9.48 6.45
N PHE A 21 20.03 9.50 6.06
CA PHE A 21 18.93 8.84 6.73
C PHE A 21 18.12 8.06 5.70
N VAL A 22 17.83 6.81 5.96
CA VAL A 22 16.93 5.98 5.17
C VAL A 22 15.79 5.49 6.06
N THR A 23 14.55 5.71 5.64
CA THR A 23 13.36 5.18 6.31
C THR A 23 12.61 4.25 5.38
N ILE A 24 12.23 3.09 5.91
CA ILE A 24 11.59 2.01 5.15
C ILE A 24 10.07 2.13 5.30
N HIS A 25 9.34 2.07 4.17
CA HIS A 25 7.88 2.12 4.10
C HIS A 25 7.33 1.04 3.13
N LEU A 26 7.95 -0.14 3.13
CA LEU A 26 7.59 -1.25 2.26
C LEU A 26 6.71 -2.26 2.99
N PRO A 27 5.74 -2.90 2.30
CA PRO A 27 5.10 -4.10 2.80
C PRO A 27 6.10 -5.26 2.80
N LYS A 28 5.90 -6.26 3.65
CA LYS A 28 6.65 -7.52 3.60
C LYS A 28 5.99 -8.45 2.59
N THR A 29 6.66 -8.69 1.49
CA THR A 29 6.28 -9.63 0.43
C THR A 29 7.43 -10.61 0.20
N PRO A 30 7.27 -11.67 -0.60
CA PRO A 30 8.38 -12.53 -0.98
C PRO A 30 9.55 -11.77 -1.62
N GLU A 31 9.27 -10.69 -2.38
CA GLU A 31 10.26 -9.87 -3.08
C GLU A 31 10.98 -8.88 -2.15
N THR A 32 10.33 -8.42 -1.08
CA THR A 32 10.90 -7.43 -0.15
C THR A 32 11.48 -8.04 1.12
N ALA A 33 11.17 -9.30 1.40
CA ALA A 33 11.72 -10.02 2.56
C ALA A 33 13.24 -10.13 2.45
N GLY A 34 13.97 -9.63 3.47
CA GLY A 34 15.43 -9.61 3.50
C GLY A 34 16.08 -8.67 2.49
N MET A 35 15.32 -7.73 1.92
CA MET A 35 15.83 -6.79 0.89
C MET A 35 17.02 -5.97 1.39
N PHE A 36 17.04 -5.59 2.67
CA PHE A 36 18.15 -4.89 3.29
C PHE A 36 19.11 -5.91 3.93
N ASP A 37 19.74 -6.68 3.06
CA ASP A 37 20.72 -7.69 3.43
C ASP A 37 22.12 -7.10 3.71
N LYS A 38 23.07 -7.94 4.05
CA LYS A 38 24.46 -7.56 4.33
C LYS A 38 25.12 -6.83 3.16
N GLU A 39 24.83 -7.24 1.94
CA GLU A 39 25.45 -6.66 0.73
C GLU A 39 24.91 -5.24 0.49
N LEU A 40 23.61 -5.03 0.61
CA LEU A 40 22.99 -3.71 0.46
C LEU A 40 23.39 -2.78 1.60
N LEU A 41 23.43 -3.27 2.85
CA LEU A 41 23.88 -2.49 4.02
C LEU A 41 25.34 -2.04 3.88
N ALA A 42 26.19 -2.86 3.28
CA ALA A 42 27.60 -2.48 3.02
C ALA A 42 27.74 -1.35 1.98
N LYS A 43 26.75 -1.13 1.12
CA LYS A 43 26.72 -0.03 0.13
C LYS A 43 26.24 1.29 0.72
N ALA A 44 25.76 1.29 1.97
CA ALA A 44 25.27 2.47 2.63
C ALA A 44 26.34 3.55 2.77
N LYS A 45 25.91 4.81 2.74
CA LYS A 45 26.79 5.94 3.06
C LYS A 45 27.33 5.79 4.47
N LYS A 46 28.63 5.95 4.66
CA LYS A 46 29.24 5.87 5.99
C LYS A 46 28.60 6.87 6.95
N GLY A 47 28.16 6.38 8.10
CA GLY A 47 27.46 7.19 9.11
C GLY A 47 25.96 7.31 8.88
N GLN A 48 25.39 6.55 7.94
CA GLN A 48 23.94 6.49 7.69
C GLN A 48 23.19 6.01 8.95
N ILE A 49 21.96 6.49 9.11
CA ILE A 49 20.98 5.98 10.08
C ILE A 49 19.87 5.30 9.33
N LEU A 50 19.58 4.04 9.66
CA LEU A 50 18.49 3.26 9.07
C LEU A 50 17.30 3.20 10.04
N ILE A 51 16.08 3.47 9.51
CA ILE A 51 14.85 3.47 10.29
C ILE A 51 13.88 2.46 9.69
N ASN A 52 13.44 1.49 10.50
CA ASN A 52 12.40 0.54 10.13
C ASN A 52 11.22 0.59 11.11
N ALA A 53 10.17 1.28 10.71
CA ALA A 53 8.87 1.29 11.37
C ALA A 53 7.77 0.72 10.44
N ALA A 54 8.17 -0.08 9.44
CA ALA A 54 7.25 -0.66 8.44
C ALA A 54 6.88 -2.10 8.79
N ARG A 55 7.80 -3.05 8.55
CA ARG A 55 7.60 -4.48 8.83
C ARG A 55 8.91 -5.15 9.22
N GLY A 56 8.82 -6.09 10.17
CA GLY A 56 9.95 -6.96 10.53
C GLY A 56 10.32 -7.93 9.42
N GLY A 57 11.61 -8.27 9.34
CA GLY A 57 12.14 -9.17 8.32
C GLY A 57 12.38 -8.54 6.95
N LEU A 58 12.30 -7.20 6.83
CA LEU A 58 12.80 -6.45 5.67
C LEU A 58 14.32 -6.23 5.76
N VAL A 59 14.84 -6.11 6.96
CA VAL A 59 16.25 -5.85 7.27
C VAL A 59 16.84 -7.07 7.96
N ASP A 60 18.06 -7.43 7.58
CA ASP A 60 18.91 -8.37 8.31
C ASP A 60 19.43 -7.67 9.58
N GLU A 61 18.81 -7.99 10.72
CA GLU A 61 19.12 -7.36 12.02
C GLU A 61 20.55 -7.68 12.51
N GLU A 62 21.05 -8.89 12.19
CA GLU A 62 22.40 -9.30 12.55
C GLU A 62 23.44 -8.53 11.73
N ALA A 63 23.25 -8.45 10.42
CA ALA A 63 24.13 -7.70 9.54
C ALA A 63 24.13 -6.19 9.85
N LEU A 64 22.98 -5.62 10.22
CA LEU A 64 22.89 -4.21 10.62
C LEU A 64 23.62 -3.98 11.96
N ALA A 65 23.45 -4.89 12.92
CA ALA A 65 24.15 -4.80 14.20
C ALA A 65 25.68 -4.82 14.01
N GLU A 66 26.19 -5.77 13.21
CA GLU A 66 27.61 -5.82 12.83
C GLU A 66 28.07 -4.51 12.18
N SER A 67 27.27 -3.96 11.29
CA SER A 67 27.60 -2.72 10.58
C SER A 67 27.66 -1.50 11.51
N ILE A 68 26.81 -1.44 12.54
CA ILE A 68 26.84 -0.40 13.57
C ILE A 68 28.07 -0.58 14.48
N GLU A 69 28.37 -1.80 14.91
CA GLU A 69 29.56 -2.09 15.74
C GLU A 69 30.87 -1.71 15.03
N GLN A 70 30.93 -1.94 13.72
CA GLN A 70 32.07 -1.55 12.88
C GLN A 70 32.11 -0.05 12.56
N GLY A 71 31.11 0.73 12.97
CA GLY A 71 31.01 2.17 12.75
C GLY A 71 30.75 2.57 11.29
N HIS A 72 30.19 1.65 10.49
CA HIS A 72 29.75 1.96 9.14
C HIS A 72 28.39 2.67 9.19
N HIS A 73 27.38 2.09 9.85
CA HIS A 73 26.17 2.81 10.25
C HIS A 73 26.40 3.51 11.60
N ARG A 74 25.87 4.72 11.75
CA ARG A 74 25.96 5.49 12.99
C ARG A 74 24.91 5.06 14.02
N GLY A 75 23.81 4.44 13.59
CA GLY A 75 22.73 3.99 14.45
C GLY A 75 21.50 3.54 13.65
N ALA A 76 20.47 3.16 14.38
CA ALA A 76 19.20 2.73 13.78
C ALA A 76 18.00 3.05 14.68
N GLY A 77 16.80 3.10 14.08
CA GLY A 77 15.51 3.16 14.76
C GLY A 77 14.62 2.00 14.31
N PHE A 78 14.17 1.16 15.25
CA PHE A 78 13.37 -0.02 14.95
C PHE A 78 12.11 -0.08 15.81
N ASP A 79 10.97 -0.15 15.18
CA ASP A 79 9.66 -0.40 15.82
C ASP A 79 9.15 -1.83 15.54
N VAL A 80 9.78 -2.53 14.59
CA VAL A 80 9.33 -3.84 14.08
C VAL A 80 10.50 -4.81 13.96
N PHE A 81 10.25 -6.12 14.20
CA PHE A 81 11.27 -7.15 14.25
C PHE A 81 10.86 -8.39 13.44
N ALA A 82 11.85 -9.19 13.03
CA ALA A 82 11.62 -10.39 12.23
C ALA A 82 10.68 -11.38 12.92
N THR A 83 10.76 -11.48 14.25
CA THR A 83 9.86 -12.25 15.12
C THR A 83 9.28 -11.34 16.19
N GLU A 84 7.97 -11.30 16.32
CA GLU A 84 7.26 -10.49 17.32
C GLU A 84 6.32 -11.36 18.17
N PRO A 85 6.23 -11.15 19.49
CA PRO A 85 6.99 -10.21 20.29
C PRO A 85 8.49 -10.54 20.31
N CYS A 86 9.33 -9.52 20.13
CA CYS A 86 10.78 -9.66 20.15
C CYS A 86 11.32 -9.39 21.55
N THR A 87 11.95 -10.40 22.16
CA THR A 87 12.58 -10.29 23.49
C THR A 87 14.10 -10.38 23.44
N ASP A 88 14.67 -10.78 22.31
CA ASP A 88 16.11 -10.90 22.10
C ASP A 88 16.45 -10.56 20.64
N SER A 89 17.13 -9.43 20.44
CA SER A 89 17.68 -8.99 19.15
C SER A 89 19.09 -8.45 19.40
N PRO A 90 20.05 -8.69 18.48
CA PRO A 90 21.39 -8.10 18.59
C PRO A 90 21.33 -6.56 18.67
N LEU A 91 20.32 -5.94 18.09
CA LEU A 91 20.11 -4.49 18.11
C LEU A 91 19.87 -3.93 19.52
N PHE A 92 19.31 -4.72 20.45
CA PHE A 92 19.03 -4.26 21.83
C PHE A 92 20.29 -3.96 22.65
N LYS A 93 21.43 -4.50 22.25
CA LYS A 93 22.71 -4.33 22.95
C LYS A 93 23.45 -3.07 22.52
N LEU A 94 22.98 -2.38 21.49
CA LEU A 94 23.65 -1.25 20.86
C LEU A 94 23.07 0.07 21.36
N PRO A 95 23.84 0.90 22.08
CA PRO A 95 23.36 2.18 22.60
C PRO A 95 23.04 3.21 21.50
N GLN A 96 23.46 2.96 20.26
CA GLN A 96 23.16 3.77 19.09
C GLN A 96 21.82 3.42 18.44
N VAL A 97 21.12 2.39 18.94
CA VAL A 97 19.84 1.92 18.39
C VAL A 97 18.71 2.30 19.33
N THR A 98 17.66 2.90 18.77
CA THR A 98 16.41 3.15 19.47
C THR A 98 15.39 2.11 19.03
N VAL A 99 14.73 1.46 19.99
CA VAL A 99 13.72 0.43 19.70
C VAL A 99 12.41 0.73 20.42
N SER A 100 11.31 0.27 19.80
CA SER A 100 9.97 0.27 20.39
C SER A 100 9.24 -1.04 20.01
N PRO A 101 8.28 -1.50 20.83
CA PRO A 101 7.64 -2.79 20.63
C PRO A 101 6.42 -2.71 19.69
N HIS A 102 6.61 -2.29 18.46
CA HIS A 102 5.60 -2.15 17.40
C HIS A 102 4.46 -1.21 17.80
N LEU A 103 4.82 0.03 18.13
CA LEU A 103 3.89 1.06 18.62
C LEU A 103 3.50 2.12 17.57
N GLY A 104 3.98 2.05 16.35
CA GLY A 104 3.79 3.09 15.34
C GLY A 104 2.33 3.47 15.08
N ALA A 105 1.39 2.52 15.22
CA ALA A 105 -0.05 2.73 15.10
C ALA A 105 -0.80 2.70 16.45
N SER A 106 -0.10 2.67 17.57
CA SER A 106 -0.69 2.53 18.92
C SER A 106 -0.83 3.86 19.67
N THR A 107 -0.88 4.98 18.94
CA THR A 107 -1.23 6.28 19.53
C THR A 107 -2.74 6.47 19.57
N VAL A 108 -3.24 7.30 20.47
CA VAL A 108 -4.68 7.63 20.58
C VAL A 108 -5.20 8.16 19.26
N GLU A 109 -4.47 9.08 18.63
CA GLU A 109 -4.85 9.71 17.37
C GLU A 109 -4.91 8.68 16.21
N ALA A 110 -3.98 7.72 16.18
CA ALA A 110 -3.97 6.69 15.14
C ALA A 110 -5.16 5.73 15.30
N GLN A 111 -5.47 5.34 16.55
CA GLN A 111 -6.60 4.45 16.86
C GLN A 111 -7.93 5.14 16.58
N ASP A 112 -8.11 6.40 16.97
CA ASP A 112 -9.32 7.18 16.72
C ASP A 112 -9.54 7.36 15.20
N ARG A 113 -8.48 7.68 14.46
CA ARG A 113 -8.55 7.79 12.99
C ARG A 113 -8.93 6.45 12.36
N ALA A 114 -8.24 5.36 12.70
CA ALA A 114 -8.53 4.04 12.16
C ALA A 114 -9.99 3.63 12.43
N GLY A 115 -10.49 3.86 13.64
CA GLY A 115 -11.87 3.57 14.02
C GLY A 115 -12.88 4.37 13.19
N THR A 116 -12.66 5.68 13.02
CA THR A 116 -13.54 6.57 12.25
C THR A 116 -13.54 6.21 10.76
N ASP A 117 -12.36 5.99 10.19
CA ASP A 117 -12.21 5.69 8.77
C ASP A 117 -12.82 4.33 8.41
N VAL A 118 -12.61 3.31 9.27
CA VAL A 118 -13.26 1.99 9.10
C VAL A 118 -14.77 2.11 9.21
N ALA A 119 -15.30 2.85 10.18
CA ALA A 119 -16.74 3.03 10.32
C ALA A 119 -17.35 3.71 9.09
N ALA A 120 -16.69 4.75 8.55
CA ALA A 120 -17.12 5.42 7.33
C ALA A 120 -17.08 4.47 6.11
N SER A 121 -16.03 3.67 6.00
CA SER A 121 -15.88 2.67 4.93
C SER A 121 -16.96 1.58 5.01
N VAL A 122 -17.29 1.11 6.21
CA VAL A 122 -18.39 0.13 6.42
C VAL A 122 -19.73 0.71 6.01
N LEU A 123 -20.03 1.97 6.36
CA LEU A 123 -21.28 2.63 5.97
C LEU A 123 -21.41 2.75 4.45
N LYS A 124 -20.33 3.12 3.75
CA LYS A 124 -20.28 3.15 2.28
C LYS A 124 -20.53 1.75 1.69
N ALA A 125 -19.86 0.72 2.22
CA ALA A 125 -20.04 -0.65 1.76
C ALA A 125 -21.50 -1.12 1.90
N LEU A 126 -22.13 -0.84 3.05
CA LEU A 126 -23.54 -1.16 3.29
C LEU A 126 -24.49 -0.40 2.37
N ALA A 127 -24.16 0.83 1.99
CA ALA A 127 -24.91 1.60 1.00
C ALA A 127 -24.65 1.11 -0.44
N GLY A 128 -23.74 0.17 -0.66
CA GLY A 128 -23.33 -0.31 -1.98
C GLY A 128 -22.48 0.71 -2.75
N GLU A 129 -21.89 1.65 -2.05
CA GLU A 129 -20.96 2.64 -2.62
C GLU A 129 -19.54 2.04 -2.76
N PHE A 130 -18.71 2.68 -3.57
CA PHE A 130 -17.30 2.31 -3.69
C PHE A 130 -16.53 2.66 -2.42
N VAL A 131 -15.72 1.71 -1.94
CA VAL A 131 -14.86 1.88 -0.77
C VAL A 131 -13.41 1.83 -1.21
N PRO A 132 -12.70 2.95 -1.27
CA PRO A 132 -11.32 3.03 -1.78
C PRO A 132 -10.32 2.17 -0.99
N ASP A 133 -10.60 1.97 0.31
CA ASP A 133 -9.71 1.25 1.24
C ASP A 133 -10.03 -0.24 1.35
N ALA A 134 -10.93 -0.76 0.52
CA ALA A 134 -11.29 -2.18 0.52
C ALA A 134 -10.12 -3.02 0.00
N VAL A 135 -9.67 -4.00 0.79
CA VAL A 135 -8.50 -4.85 0.46
C VAL A 135 -8.76 -5.86 -0.65
N ASN A 136 -10.00 -6.08 -1.00
CA ASN A 136 -10.48 -7.06 -1.99
C ASN A 136 -11.16 -6.40 -3.22
N VAL A 137 -10.94 -5.11 -3.42
CA VAL A 137 -11.40 -4.35 -4.58
C VAL A 137 -10.20 -3.64 -5.19
N SER A 138 -10.00 -3.83 -6.48
CA SER A 138 -8.98 -3.09 -7.24
C SER A 138 -9.43 -1.65 -7.51
N GLY A 139 -8.44 -0.74 -7.71
CA GLY A 139 -8.70 0.64 -8.12
C GLY A 139 -8.33 1.72 -7.09
N GLY A 140 -7.96 1.36 -5.86
CA GLY A 140 -7.41 2.31 -4.85
C GLY A 140 -8.25 3.57 -4.64
N ALA A 141 -7.60 4.67 -4.30
CA ALA A 141 -8.26 5.98 -4.17
C ALA A 141 -8.62 6.53 -5.56
N VAL A 142 -9.91 6.64 -5.83
CA VAL A 142 -10.44 7.20 -7.09
C VAL A 142 -10.22 8.70 -7.12
N GLY A 143 -9.56 9.20 -8.15
CA GLY A 143 -9.45 10.64 -8.40
C GLY A 143 -10.83 11.28 -8.58
N GLU A 144 -10.97 12.56 -8.17
CA GLU A 144 -12.24 13.28 -8.31
C GLU A 144 -12.75 13.31 -9.75
N GLU A 145 -11.84 13.36 -10.72
CA GLU A 145 -12.14 13.35 -12.15
C GLU A 145 -12.78 12.01 -12.59
N VAL A 146 -12.28 10.88 -12.10
CA VAL A 146 -12.79 9.54 -12.41
C VAL A 146 -14.08 9.24 -11.64
N ALA A 147 -14.21 9.72 -10.40
CA ALA A 147 -15.37 9.47 -9.53
C ALA A 147 -16.68 9.94 -10.17
N GLY A 148 -16.66 11.06 -10.89
CA GLY A 148 -17.84 11.59 -11.61
C GLY A 148 -18.41 10.66 -12.69
N TRP A 149 -17.61 9.69 -13.18
CA TRP A 149 -17.99 8.78 -14.26
C TRP A 149 -18.51 7.41 -13.78
N LEU A 150 -18.39 7.10 -12.48
CA LEU A 150 -18.80 5.80 -11.95
C LEU A 150 -20.26 5.47 -12.23
N ASP A 151 -21.18 6.44 -12.06
CA ASP A 151 -22.60 6.21 -12.29
C ASP A 151 -22.92 6.03 -13.79
N LEU A 152 -22.22 6.73 -14.67
CA LEU A 152 -22.35 6.53 -16.12
C LEU A 152 -21.86 5.14 -16.51
N ALA A 153 -20.68 4.72 -16.06
CA ALA A 153 -20.14 3.39 -16.33
C ALA A 153 -21.12 2.29 -15.86
N ARG A 154 -21.67 2.42 -14.66
CA ARG A 154 -22.70 1.52 -14.13
C ARG A 154 -23.96 1.48 -15.02
N LYS A 155 -24.46 2.62 -15.45
CA LYS A 155 -25.65 2.71 -16.33
C LYS A 155 -25.41 2.09 -17.71
N LEU A 156 -24.23 2.29 -18.28
CA LEU A 156 -23.83 1.66 -19.52
C LEU A 156 -23.80 0.14 -19.38
N GLY A 157 -23.17 -0.36 -18.33
CA GLY A 157 -23.15 -1.79 -18.01
C GLY A 157 -24.56 -2.36 -17.82
N LEU A 158 -25.43 -1.70 -17.03
CA LEU A 158 -26.81 -2.12 -16.83
C LEU A 158 -27.61 -2.19 -18.18
N THR A 159 -27.40 -1.21 -19.04
CA THR A 159 -28.05 -1.18 -20.35
C THR A 159 -27.57 -2.35 -21.20
N ALA A 160 -26.26 -2.60 -21.24
CA ALA A 160 -25.70 -3.74 -21.95
C ALA A 160 -26.22 -5.08 -21.41
N GLY A 161 -26.25 -5.26 -20.09
CA GLY A 161 -26.78 -6.48 -19.46
C GLY A 161 -28.26 -6.74 -19.83
N ARG A 162 -29.09 -5.71 -19.80
CA ARG A 162 -30.49 -5.81 -20.17
C ARG A 162 -30.71 -6.12 -21.67
N LEU A 163 -29.85 -5.61 -22.54
CA LEU A 163 -29.89 -5.90 -23.95
C LEU A 163 -29.42 -7.32 -24.26
N LEU A 164 -28.42 -7.81 -23.58
CA LEU A 164 -27.89 -9.16 -23.73
C LEU A 164 -28.84 -10.23 -23.16
N GLY A 165 -29.50 -9.92 -22.03
CA GLY A 165 -30.41 -10.85 -21.34
C GLY A 165 -29.73 -12.04 -20.67
N GLN A 166 -28.39 -12.10 -20.70
CA GLN A 166 -27.55 -13.16 -20.09
C GLN A 166 -26.18 -12.61 -19.74
N ALA A 167 -25.48 -13.29 -18.85
CA ALA A 167 -24.11 -12.93 -18.51
C ALA A 167 -23.16 -13.18 -19.68
N PRO A 168 -22.34 -12.20 -20.10
CA PRO A 168 -21.35 -12.39 -21.16
C PRO A 168 -20.16 -13.21 -20.65
N VAL A 169 -19.38 -13.76 -21.58
CA VAL A 169 -18.15 -14.52 -21.27
C VAL A 169 -17.00 -13.57 -20.93
N ALA A 170 -16.99 -12.37 -21.50
CA ALA A 170 -15.98 -11.34 -21.26
C ALA A 170 -16.61 -9.96 -21.40
N VAL A 171 -16.05 -9.01 -20.66
CA VAL A 171 -16.39 -7.58 -20.70
C VAL A 171 -15.11 -6.80 -20.88
N GLU A 172 -15.11 -5.91 -21.87
CA GLU A 172 -14.04 -4.95 -22.10
C GLU A 172 -14.62 -3.54 -21.93
N VAL A 173 -13.92 -2.73 -21.14
CA VAL A 173 -14.30 -1.33 -20.90
C VAL A 173 -13.12 -0.46 -21.30
N GLU A 174 -13.33 0.38 -22.31
CA GLU A 174 -12.33 1.30 -22.81
C GLU A 174 -12.69 2.73 -22.42
N ALA A 175 -11.76 3.45 -21.82
CA ALA A 175 -11.87 4.87 -21.54
C ALA A 175 -11.02 5.65 -22.55
N CYS A 176 -11.65 6.59 -23.24
CA CYS A 176 -11.03 7.40 -24.29
C CYS A 176 -10.98 8.88 -23.89
N GLY A 177 -10.15 9.65 -24.60
CA GLY A 177 -10.02 11.10 -24.38
C GLY A 177 -9.21 11.41 -23.13
N GLU A 178 -9.64 12.38 -22.35
CA GLU A 178 -8.93 12.84 -21.15
C GLU A 178 -8.80 11.74 -20.09
N LEU A 179 -9.76 10.84 -20.00
CA LEU A 179 -9.72 9.71 -19.05
C LEU A 179 -8.69 8.65 -19.40
N SER A 180 -8.14 8.62 -20.61
CA SER A 180 -7.15 7.59 -21.02
C SER A 180 -5.82 7.70 -20.29
N THR A 181 -5.56 8.81 -19.61
CA THR A 181 -4.35 9.06 -18.80
C THR A 181 -4.54 8.78 -17.32
N GLU A 182 -5.77 8.48 -16.89
CA GLU A 182 -6.14 8.22 -15.52
C GLU A 182 -6.20 6.71 -15.23
N ASP A 183 -6.14 6.36 -13.94
CA ASP A 183 -6.44 5.00 -13.49
C ASP A 183 -7.96 4.77 -13.53
N VAL A 184 -8.41 4.06 -14.53
CA VAL A 184 -9.85 3.85 -14.82
C VAL A 184 -10.35 2.44 -14.46
N GLU A 185 -9.54 1.64 -13.75
CA GLU A 185 -9.90 0.26 -13.39
C GLU A 185 -11.25 0.21 -12.64
N VAL A 186 -11.51 1.17 -11.77
CA VAL A 186 -12.78 1.28 -11.04
C VAL A 186 -13.99 1.54 -11.94
N LEU A 187 -13.83 2.15 -13.11
CA LEU A 187 -14.91 2.31 -14.09
C LEU A 187 -15.28 0.96 -14.69
N GLY A 188 -14.30 0.09 -14.93
CA GLY A 188 -14.50 -1.30 -15.34
C GLY A 188 -15.36 -2.06 -14.32
N LEU A 189 -15.00 -2.01 -13.05
CA LEU A 189 -15.78 -2.61 -11.96
C LEU A 189 -17.19 -2.04 -11.87
N SER A 190 -17.36 -0.73 -12.05
CA SER A 190 -18.68 -0.08 -12.03
C SER A 190 -19.55 -0.53 -13.20
N ALA A 191 -18.97 -0.67 -14.39
CA ALA A 191 -19.68 -1.18 -15.58
C ALA A 191 -20.09 -2.65 -15.39
N VAL A 192 -19.18 -3.51 -14.90
CA VAL A 192 -19.45 -4.92 -14.61
C VAL A 192 -20.56 -5.07 -13.57
N ARG A 193 -20.51 -4.29 -12.48
CA ARG A 193 -21.58 -4.22 -11.48
C ARG A 193 -22.95 -3.88 -12.14
N GLY A 194 -22.97 -2.87 -12.99
CA GLY A 194 -24.17 -2.49 -13.72
C GLY A 194 -24.69 -3.62 -14.61
N LEU A 195 -23.81 -4.26 -15.36
CA LEU A 195 -24.12 -5.35 -16.27
C LEU A 195 -24.76 -6.54 -15.55
N PHE A 196 -24.14 -7.02 -14.48
CA PHE A 196 -24.69 -8.13 -13.71
C PHE A 196 -25.99 -7.77 -13.01
N SER A 197 -26.16 -6.53 -12.54
CA SER A 197 -27.46 -6.04 -12.04
C SER A 197 -28.57 -6.06 -13.10
N GLY A 198 -28.22 -6.13 -14.36
CA GLY A 198 -29.16 -6.26 -15.48
C GLY A 198 -29.59 -7.70 -15.78
N VAL A 199 -28.84 -8.70 -15.33
CA VAL A 199 -29.02 -10.12 -15.68
C VAL A 199 -29.27 -11.03 -14.48
N THR A 200 -29.08 -10.57 -13.26
CA THR A 200 -29.33 -11.31 -12.01
C THR A 200 -30.28 -10.56 -11.09
N SER A 201 -31.02 -11.30 -10.26
CA SER A 201 -31.85 -10.74 -9.19
C SER A 201 -31.09 -10.56 -7.87
N GLU A 202 -29.87 -11.08 -7.76
CA GLU A 202 -29.06 -10.93 -6.57
C GLU A 202 -28.42 -9.54 -6.49
N PRO A 203 -28.20 -8.99 -5.29
CA PRO A 203 -27.49 -7.72 -5.13
C PRO A 203 -26.06 -7.81 -5.67
N VAL A 204 -25.70 -6.93 -6.60
CA VAL A 204 -24.34 -6.84 -7.14
C VAL A 204 -23.65 -5.62 -6.57
N THR A 205 -22.53 -5.85 -5.92
CA THR A 205 -21.68 -4.84 -5.27
C THR A 205 -20.31 -4.75 -5.97
N PHE A 206 -19.43 -3.84 -5.56
CA PHE A 206 -18.06 -3.79 -6.06
C PHE A 206 -17.19 -4.98 -5.63
N VAL A 207 -17.64 -5.77 -4.66
CA VAL A 207 -16.89 -6.91 -4.09
C VAL A 207 -17.21 -8.21 -4.82
N ASN A 208 -18.42 -8.36 -5.36
CA ASN A 208 -18.89 -9.59 -6.02
C ASN A 208 -19.23 -9.43 -7.50
N ALA A 209 -18.86 -8.29 -8.08
CA ALA A 209 -19.00 -7.99 -9.50
C ALA A 209 -17.90 -8.64 -10.35
#